data_5b49476ba2f97ac25f93e74596f5277a
#
_entry.id   5b49476ba2f97ac25f93e74596f5277a
#
_cell.length_a   1.000
_cell.length_b   1.000
_cell.length_c   1.000
_cell.angle_alpha   90.00
_cell.angle_beta   90.00
_cell.angle_gamma   90.00
#
_symmetry.space_group_name_H-M   'P 1'
#
loop_
_entity.id
_entity.type
_entity.pdbx_description
1 polymer ?
#
loop_
_entity_poly.entity_id
_entity_poly.type
_entity_poly.pdbx_seq_one_letter_code
_entity_poly.pdbx_strand_id
1 'polypeptide(L)'
;MENKRTCLYDRHVALGALISPFGGFDMPIQYSSIVDEHQAVRNHCGVFDVSHMGEVVVTGPDAEKYVNHIFTNDIKDAPLHKIFYGMMLYPDGGTVDDLLVYKMGDNNFFIVINAANIDKDVAWMLQNAEGFDVVIDNQSEYYGQVAVQGPEAERVVEEVLALPCSELTFYTTKTIDIDGETIVLSRTSYTGEDGFEIYGSHKFIQAQWDKLMESGRCKPCGLGCRDTLRFEVGLPLYGDELSADISPIMAGLGFFCKLDKEEFIGKEALAEQKANGVAKKVVGIELKDKAIPRHGYTVLNAAGEPIGEITTGYHCISVDKSVAMALIDAAYAKLDTELKVQIRKKVFDGVVVKKKFYDKHYKK
;
A
#
# COMPACT_ATOMS: atom_id res chain seq x y z
N MET A 1 10.25 19.04 14.08
CA MET A 1 10.87 17.79 14.57
C MET A 1 11.81 17.29 13.48
N GLU A 2 12.93 16.70 13.83
CA GLU A 2 13.83 16.05 12.87
C GLU A 2 13.18 14.76 12.37
N ASN A 3 13.29 14.46 11.08
CA ASN A 3 12.74 13.22 10.53
C ASN A 3 13.51 12.00 11.06
N LYS A 4 12.82 10.89 11.22
CA LYS A 4 13.45 9.60 11.52
C LYS A 4 14.25 9.10 10.30
N ARG A 5 15.15 8.15 10.53
CA ARG A 5 15.95 7.49 9.49
C ARG A 5 15.76 5.99 9.61
N THR A 6 15.64 5.31 8.48
CA THR A 6 15.61 3.84 8.45
C THR A 6 16.99 3.26 8.73
N CYS A 7 17.06 1.98 9.00
CA CYS A 7 18.34 1.26 9.16
C CYS A 7 19.20 1.24 7.88
N LEU A 8 18.64 1.58 6.72
CA LEU A 8 19.30 1.62 5.42
C LEU A 8 19.72 3.03 4.98
N TYR A 9 19.43 4.07 5.76
CA TYR A 9 19.64 5.47 5.38
C TYR A 9 21.07 5.75 4.85
N ASP A 10 22.10 5.31 5.58
CA ASP A 10 23.50 5.57 5.18
C ASP A 10 23.87 4.84 3.86
N ARG A 11 23.24 3.71 3.58
CA ARG A 11 23.37 2.98 2.31
C ARG A 11 22.74 3.74 1.14
N HIS A 12 21.60 4.37 1.38
CA HIS A 12 20.97 5.23 0.38
C HIS A 12 21.84 6.43 0.03
N VAL A 13 22.40 7.10 1.05
CA VAL A 13 23.33 8.21 0.87
C VAL A 13 24.57 7.77 0.11
N ALA A 14 25.16 6.62 0.47
CA ALA A 14 26.34 6.05 -0.21
C ALA A 14 26.08 5.71 -1.68
N LEU A 15 24.86 5.32 -2.03
CA LEU A 15 24.41 5.07 -3.41
C LEU A 15 24.02 6.34 -4.18
N GLY A 16 24.11 7.53 -3.56
CA GLY A 16 23.77 8.81 -4.18
C GLY A 16 22.28 9.04 -4.36
N ALA A 17 21.43 8.43 -3.54
CA ALA A 17 20.00 8.61 -3.60
C ALA A 17 19.57 10.06 -3.35
N LEU A 18 18.56 10.53 -4.07
CA LEU A 18 17.84 11.75 -3.73
C LEU A 18 16.95 11.48 -2.52
N ILE A 19 17.31 12.07 -1.37
CA ILE A 19 16.57 11.90 -0.12
C ILE A 19 15.54 13.04 0.02
N SER A 20 14.33 12.68 0.49
CA SER A 20 13.25 13.63 0.81
C SER A 20 12.40 13.13 1.98
N PRO A 21 11.77 14.01 2.75
CA PRO A 21 10.82 13.64 3.79
C PRO A 21 9.62 12.87 3.23
N PHE A 22 9.29 11.76 3.86
CA PHE A 22 8.09 10.96 3.58
C PHE A 22 7.64 10.20 4.83
N GLY A 23 6.38 10.36 5.25
CA GLY A 23 5.80 9.63 6.38
C GLY A 23 6.54 9.83 7.71
N GLY A 24 7.21 11.00 7.90
CA GLY A 24 8.02 11.27 9.09
C GLY A 24 9.46 10.75 9.02
N PHE A 25 9.87 10.19 7.90
CA PHE A 25 11.22 9.67 7.65
C PHE A 25 11.93 10.40 6.51
N ASP A 26 13.27 10.40 6.53
CA ASP A 26 14.10 10.77 5.39
C ASP A 26 14.27 9.56 4.49
N MET A 27 13.58 9.55 3.33
CA MET A 27 13.48 8.39 2.44
C MET A 27 14.11 8.64 1.06
N PRO A 28 14.66 7.59 0.40
CA PRO A 28 15.13 7.70 -0.97
C PRO A 28 13.94 7.84 -1.94
N ILE A 29 13.90 8.92 -2.70
CA ILE A 29 12.88 9.13 -3.73
C ILE A 29 13.29 8.48 -5.04
N GLN A 30 14.58 8.58 -5.39
CA GLN A 30 15.19 7.93 -6.54
C GLN A 30 16.70 7.79 -6.38
N TYR A 31 17.31 6.86 -7.10
CA TYR A 31 18.77 6.68 -7.21
C TYR A 31 19.28 7.10 -8.58
N SER A 32 18.72 6.53 -9.65
CA SER A 32 19.07 6.89 -11.03
C SER A 32 18.01 7.82 -11.63
N SER A 33 16.85 7.28 -11.97
CA SER A 33 15.66 8.04 -12.35
C SER A 33 14.40 7.23 -12.04
N ILE A 34 13.28 7.92 -11.81
CA ILE A 34 11.99 7.25 -11.59
C ILE A 34 11.65 6.32 -12.75
N VAL A 35 11.95 6.73 -13.99
CA VAL A 35 11.65 5.93 -15.20
C VAL A 35 12.48 4.66 -15.24
N ASP A 36 13.80 4.76 -15.03
CA ASP A 36 14.69 3.59 -15.07
C ASP A 36 14.38 2.58 -13.97
N GLU A 37 14.07 3.08 -12.77
CA GLU A 37 13.70 2.25 -11.61
C GLU A 37 12.36 1.56 -11.82
N HIS A 38 11.37 2.29 -12.33
CA HIS A 38 10.07 1.75 -12.72
C HIS A 38 10.22 0.62 -13.75
N GLN A 39 11.01 0.85 -14.80
CA GLN A 39 11.27 -0.16 -15.86
C GLN A 39 12.03 -1.37 -15.31
N ALA A 40 12.94 -1.19 -14.36
CA ALA A 40 13.64 -2.30 -13.72
C ALA A 40 12.67 -3.22 -12.98
N VAL A 41 11.69 -2.66 -12.25
CA VAL A 41 10.65 -3.45 -11.57
C VAL A 41 9.72 -4.15 -12.56
N ARG A 42 9.30 -3.48 -13.65
CA ARG A 42 8.42 -4.07 -14.68
C ARG A 42 9.08 -5.22 -15.43
N ASN A 43 10.37 -5.12 -15.72
CA ASN A 43 11.04 -6.03 -16.66
C ASN A 43 12.05 -7.00 -16.02
N HIS A 44 12.53 -6.69 -14.81
CA HIS A 44 13.60 -7.43 -14.13
C HIS A 44 13.34 -7.57 -12.64
N CYS A 45 14.10 -6.86 -11.80
CA CYS A 45 14.00 -6.86 -10.36
C CYS A 45 14.42 -5.51 -9.77
N GLY A 46 13.59 -4.97 -8.89
CA GLY A 46 13.89 -3.82 -8.06
C GLY A 46 13.77 -4.15 -6.58
N VAL A 47 14.50 -3.43 -5.73
CA VAL A 47 14.38 -3.51 -4.27
C VAL A 47 14.10 -2.13 -3.69
N PHE A 48 13.14 -2.09 -2.79
CA PHE A 48 12.73 -0.91 -2.04
C PHE A 48 13.07 -1.08 -0.56
N ASP A 49 13.62 -0.02 0.04
CA ASP A 49 13.56 0.13 1.49
C ASP A 49 12.13 0.54 1.87
N VAL A 50 11.48 -0.29 2.66
CA VAL A 50 10.16 -0.02 3.23
C VAL A 50 10.17 -0.13 4.75
N SER A 51 11.38 -0.02 5.37
CA SER A 51 11.59 -0.06 6.82
C SER A 51 10.98 1.14 7.58
N HIS A 52 10.36 2.07 6.88
CA HIS A 52 9.58 3.15 7.48
C HIS A 52 8.16 2.72 7.85
N MET A 53 7.67 1.58 7.34
CA MET A 53 6.37 1.04 7.71
C MET A 53 6.33 0.68 9.21
N GLY A 54 5.12 0.51 9.75
CA GLY A 54 4.95 0.09 11.13
C GLY A 54 4.56 -1.38 11.21
N GLU A 55 5.11 -2.07 12.21
CA GLU A 55 4.83 -3.47 12.51
C GLU A 55 4.26 -3.58 13.93
N VAL A 56 3.03 -4.13 14.02
CA VAL A 56 2.35 -4.35 15.29
C VAL A 56 2.03 -5.84 15.44
N VAL A 57 2.42 -6.40 16.58
CA VAL A 57 2.09 -7.79 16.92
C VAL A 57 0.92 -7.80 17.90
N VAL A 58 -0.14 -8.54 17.54
CA VAL A 58 -1.30 -8.75 18.41
C VAL A 58 -1.35 -10.20 18.84
N THR A 59 -1.28 -10.44 20.16
CA THR A 59 -1.33 -11.79 20.75
C THR A 59 -2.34 -11.85 21.89
N GLY A 60 -2.71 -13.05 22.29
CA GLY A 60 -3.60 -13.28 23.43
C GLY A 60 -4.82 -14.14 23.07
N PRO A 61 -5.55 -14.64 24.07
CA PRO A 61 -6.68 -15.53 23.88
C PRO A 61 -7.78 -14.97 22.96
N ASP A 62 -7.96 -13.65 22.96
CA ASP A 62 -8.96 -12.96 22.13
C ASP A 62 -8.37 -12.31 20.86
N ALA A 63 -7.13 -12.61 20.48
CA ALA A 63 -6.45 -11.92 19.39
C ALA A 63 -7.20 -12.02 18.05
N GLU A 64 -7.69 -13.21 17.66
CA GLU A 64 -8.47 -13.36 16.42
C GLU A 64 -9.77 -12.55 16.47
N LYS A 65 -10.50 -12.62 17.58
CA LYS A 65 -11.74 -11.89 17.77
C LYS A 65 -11.51 -10.37 17.74
N TYR A 66 -10.47 -9.90 18.42
CA TYR A 66 -10.10 -8.49 18.48
C TYR A 66 -9.68 -7.96 17.08
N VAL A 67 -8.75 -8.65 16.40
CA VAL A 67 -8.30 -8.23 15.07
C VAL A 67 -9.47 -8.24 14.10
N ASN A 68 -10.37 -9.25 14.20
CA ASN A 68 -11.57 -9.29 13.37
C ASN A 68 -12.55 -8.15 13.67
N HIS A 69 -12.60 -7.66 14.91
CA HIS A 69 -13.42 -6.53 15.34
C HIS A 69 -12.91 -5.19 14.79
N ILE A 70 -11.59 -4.98 14.73
CA ILE A 70 -11.01 -3.72 14.24
C ILE A 70 -10.76 -3.67 12.73
N PHE A 71 -10.92 -4.77 12.02
CA PHE A 71 -10.52 -4.95 10.62
C PHE A 71 -11.70 -5.27 9.71
N THR A 72 -11.77 -4.65 8.55
CA THR A 72 -12.90 -4.77 7.63
C THR A 72 -12.99 -6.12 6.91
N ASN A 73 -11.84 -6.80 6.67
CA ASN A 73 -11.85 -8.13 6.07
C ASN A 73 -12.15 -9.20 7.13
N ASP A 74 -12.52 -10.39 6.71
CA ASP A 74 -12.82 -11.50 7.62
C ASP A 74 -11.61 -12.42 7.76
N ILE A 75 -11.11 -12.55 8.99
CA ILE A 75 -9.97 -13.40 9.35
C ILE A 75 -10.37 -14.58 10.22
N LYS A 76 -11.67 -14.73 10.53
CA LYS A 76 -12.19 -15.81 11.36
C LYS A 76 -11.86 -17.15 10.71
N ASP A 77 -11.34 -18.07 11.51
CA ASP A 77 -10.97 -19.43 11.06
C ASP A 77 -10.00 -19.44 9.85
N ALA A 78 -9.28 -18.34 9.62
CA ALA A 78 -8.33 -18.23 8.51
C ALA A 78 -7.22 -19.27 8.62
N PRO A 79 -6.70 -19.80 7.49
CA PRO A 79 -5.53 -20.66 7.51
C PRO A 79 -4.30 -19.94 8.07
N LEU A 80 -3.42 -20.69 8.75
CA LEU A 80 -2.11 -20.20 9.16
C LEU A 80 -1.33 -19.69 7.93
N HIS A 81 -0.53 -18.65 8.16
CA HIS A 81 0.31 -18.04 7.12
C HIS A 81 -0.44 -17.33 6.00
N LYS A 82 -1.74 -17.14 6.13
CA LYS A 82 -2.54 -16.33 5.21
C LYS A 82 -2.41 -14.84 5.55
N ILE A 83 -2.36 -14.02 4.49
CA ILE A 83 -2.31 -12.57 4.58
C ILE A 83 -3.64 -11.99 4.06
N PHE A 84 -4.11 -10.94 4.71
CA PHE A 84 -5.32 -10.22 4.36
C PHE A 84 -5.04 -8.74 4.22
N TYR A 85 -5.53 -8.14 3.15
CA TYR A 85 -5.62 -6.69 3.01
C TYR A 85 -7.00 -6.20 3.44
N GLY A 86 -7.05 -5.10 4.12
CA GLY A 86 -8.28 -4.43 4.54
C GLY A 86 -7.98 -3.12 5.26
N MET A 87 -8.98 -2.60 5.95
CA MET A 87 -8.91 -1.29 6.60
C MET A 87 -9.31 -1.37 8.07
N MET A 88 -8.79 -0.46 8.87
CA MET A 88 -9.39 -0.01 10.12
C MET A 88 -10.24 1.23 9.84
N LEU A 89 -11.39 1.33 10.49
CA LEU A 89 -12.35 2.40 10.25
C LEU A 89 -12.73 3.15 11.52
N TYR A 90 -13.07 4.42 11.35
CA TYR A 90 -13.86 5.15 12.34
C TYR A 90 -15.33 4.68 12.31
N PRO A 91 -16.12 4.91 13.38
CA PRO A 91 -17.52 4.49 13.43
C PRO A 91 -18.40 5.04 12.30
N ASP A 92 -18.05 6.19 11.74
CA ASP A 92 -18.75 6.84 10.62
C ASP A 92 -18.37 6.28 9.23
N GLY A 93 -17.45 5.28 9.19
CA GLY A 93 -16.97 4.64 7.98
C GLY A 93 -15.77 5.32 7.32
N GLY A 94 -15.26 6.42 7.86
CA GLY A 94 -13.98 7.00 7.45
C GLY A 94 -12.83 6.03 7.71
N THR A 95 -11.78 6.10 6.90
CA THR A 95 -10.65 5.17 7.00
C THR A 95 -9.64 5.66 8.02
N VAL A 96 -9.33 4.83 9.04
CA VAL A 96 -8.23 5.06 9.97
C VAL A 96 -6.91 4.76 9.27
N ASP A 97 -6.79 3.58 8.68
CA ASP A 97 -5.66 3.18 7.81
C ASP A 97 -6.05 1.96 6.96
N ASP A 98 -5.29 1.73 5.88
CA ASP A 98 -5.31 0.47 5.13
C ASP A 98 -4.03 -0.33 5.43
N LEU A 99 -4.18 -1.62 5.65
CA LEU A 99 -3.15 -2.44 6.26
C LEU A 99 -3.18 -3.90 5.81
N LEU A 100 -2.08 -4.60 6.09
CA LEU A 100 -1.98 -6.05 5.93
C LEU A 100 -2.02 -6.74 7.29
N VAL A 101 -2.84 -7.78 7.40
CA VAL A 101 -2.92 -8.67 8.56
C VAL A 101 -2.40 -10.05 8.17
N TYR A 102 -1.37 -10.51 8.87
CA TYR A 102 -0.73 -11.81 8.71
C TYR A 102 -1.16 -12.73 9.85
N LYS A 103 -1.74 -13.87 9.57
CA LYS A 103 -2.02 -14.88 10.59
C LYS A 103 -0.79 -15.73 10.84
N MET A 104 -0.05 -15.44 11.91
CA MET A 104 1.21 -16.11 12.28
C MET A 104 0.99 -17.31 13.17
N GLY A 105 -0.13 -17.39 13.88
CA GLY A 105 -0.56 -18.45 14.79
C GLY A 105 -2.04 -18.33 15.11
N ASP A 106 -2.59 -19.24 15.91
CA ASP A 106 -4.01 -19.21 16.27
C ASP A 106 -4.39 -17.91 17.02
N ASN A 107 -3.50 -17.44 17.88
CA ASN A 107 -3.67 -16.20 18.64
C ASN A 107 -2.47 -15.26 18.46
N ASN A 108 -1.94 -15.19 17.25
CA ASN A 108 -0.78 -14.37 16.92
C ASN A 108 -0.94 -13.78 15.52
N PHE A 109 -1.03 -12.45 15.45
CA PHE A 109 -1.18 -11.67 14.22
C PHE A 109 -0.07 -10.64 14.11
N PHE A 110 0.54 -10.57 12.94
CA PHE A 110 1.51 -9.56 12.57
C PHE A 110 0.82 -8.58 11.62
N ILE A 111 0.79 -7.31 11.98
CA ILE A 111 0.02 -6.27 11.28
C ILE A 111 1.01 -5.23 10.76
N VAL A 112 0.92 -4.93 9.45
CA VAL A 112 1.77 -3.93 8.80
C VAL A 112 0.92 -2.71 8.46
N ILE A 113 1.30 -1.54 9.01
CA ILE A 113 0.58 -0.27 8.93
C ILE A 113 1.41 0.83 8.24
N ASN A 114 0.75 1.87 7.75
CA ASN A 114 1.42 2.96 7.04
C ASN A 114 2.29 3.82 7.96
N ALA A 115 3.47 4.21 7.48
CA ALA A 115 4.50 4.96 8.21
C ALA A 115 3.96 6.22 8.90
N ALA A 116 3.22 7.05 8.16
CA ALA A 116 2.67 8.31 8.67
C ALA A 116 1.61 8.11 9.76
N ASN A 117 1.07 6.91 9.89
CA ASN A 117 -0.06 6.57 10.75
C ASN A 117 0.33 5.78 12.00
N ILE A 118 1.60 5.35 12.17
CA ILE A 118 2.03 4.43 13.23
C ILE A 118 1.50 4.86 14.61
N ASP A 119 1.77 6.08 15.05
CA ASP A 119 1.36 6.55 16.38
C ASP A 119 -0.17 6.63 16.51
N LYS A 120 -0.85 7.11 15.48
CA LYS A 120 -2.31 7.19 15.41
C LYS A 120 -2.96 5.81 15.47
N ASP A 121 -2.44 4.88 14.68
CA ASP A 121 -3.01 3.53 14.53
C ASP A 121 -2.80 2.70 15.79
N VAL A 122 -1.61 2.74 16.39
CA VAL A 122 -1.34 2.07 17.66
C VAL A 122 -2.23 2.65 18.78
N ALA A 123 -2.37 3.97 18.86
CA ALA A 123 -3.27 4.60 19.83
C ALA A 123 -4.73 4.18 19.60
N TRP A 124 -5.17 4.12 18.34
CA TRP A 124 -6.52 3.68 17.98
C TRP A 124 -6.74 2.19 18.30
N MET A 125 -5.77 1.32 18.02
CA MET A 125 -5.82 -0.10 18.40
C MET A 125 -5.95 -0.26 19.92
N LEU A 126 -5.12 0.44 20.70
CA LEU A 126 -5.17 0.39 22.17
C LEU A 126 -6.50 0.89 22.73
N GLN A 127 -7.05 1.97 22.16
CA GLN A 127 -8.34 2.52 22.58
C GLN A 127 -9.50 1.54 22.36
N ASN A 128 -9.43 0.68 21.34
CA ASN A 128 -10.48 -0.27 21.00
C ASN A 128 -10.19 -1.70 21.51
N ALA A 129 -9.26 -1.87 22.46
CA ALA A 129 -8.91 -3.15 23.05
C ALA A 129 -9.70 -3.47 24.32
N GLU A 130 -10.52 -2.55 24.83
CA GLU A 130 -11.31 -2.77 26.04
C GLU A 130 -12.26 -3.97 25.87
N GLY A 131 -12.22 -4.89 26.84
CA GLY A 131 -13.03 -6.10 26.84
C GLY A 131 -12.42 -7.29 26.09
N PHE A 132 -11.20 -7.16 25.54
CA PHE A 132 -10.46 -8.25 24.90
C PHE A 132 -9.20 -8.59 25.71
N ASP A 133 -8.92 -9.87 25.88
CA ASP A 133 -7.68 -10.37 26.48
C ASP A 133 -6.60 -10.46 25.40
N VAL A 134 -5.96 -9.32 25.12
CA VAL A 134 -4.95 -9.15 24.07
C VAL A 134 -3.77 -8.32 24.53
N VAL A 135 -2.61 -8.59 23.95
CA VAL A 135 -1.41 -7.75 24.00
C VAL A 135 -1.18 -7.16 22.61
N ILE A 136 -1.09 -5.84 22.55
CA ILE A 136 -0.77 -5.08 21.33
C ILE A 136 0.62 -4.51 21.50
N ASP A 137 1.57 -5.03 20.73
CA ASP A 137 2.99 -4.71 20.85
C ASP A 137 3.48 -4.04 19.56
N ASN A 138 3.84 -2.76 19.67
CA ASN A 138 4.42 -2.00 18.56
C ASN A 138 5.90 -2.34 18.43
N GLN A 139 6.25 -3.15 17.45
CA GLN A 139 7.60 -3.59 17.16
C GLN A 139 8.26 -2.84 15.98
N SER A 140 7.71 -1.71 15.54
CA SER A 140 8.19 -0.95 14.39
C SER A 140 9.65 -0.49 14.51
N GLU A 141 10.16 -0.30 15.74
CA GLU A 141 11.57 0.06 15.96
C GLU A 141 12.54 -1.14 15.88
N TYR A 142 12.03 -2.36 15.97
CA TYR A 142 12.83 -3.57 15.85
C TYR A 142 13.01 -4.00 14.40
N TYR A 143 11.93 -3.92 13.60
CA TYR A 143 11.94 -4.41 12.24
C TYR A 143 12.57 -3.42 11.26
N GLY A 144 13.40 -3.96 10.34
CA GLY A 144 13.61 -3.39 9.03
C GLY A 144 12.85 -4.22 8.01
N GLN A 145 12.55 -3.62 6.86
CA GLN A 145 11.77 -4.26 5.81
C GLN A 145 12.31 -3.88 4.43
N VAL A 146 12.48 -4.88 3.57
CA VAL A 146 12.76 -4.66 2.14
C VAL A 146 11.73 -5.36 1.28
N ALA A 147 11.35 -4.71 0.16
CA ALA A 147 10.46 -5.28 -0.84
C ALA A 147 11.25 -5.55 -2.13
N VAL A 148 11.40 -6.83 -2.50
CA VAL A 148 12.05 -7.30 -3.73
C VAL A 148 10.97 -7.60 -4.75
N GLN A 149 10.90 -6.83 -5.84
CA GLN A 149 9.75 -6.76 -6.73
C GLN A 149 10.15 -6.88 -8.20
N GLY A 150 9.36 -7.59 -8.99
CA GLY A 150 9.54 -7.77 -10.43
C GLY A 150 9.50 -9.24 -10.86
N PRO A 151 9.49 -9.52 -12.18
CA PRO A 151 9.38 -10.89 -12.71
C PRO A 151 10.54 -11.81 -12.31
N GLU A 152 11.70 -11.26 -11.95
CA GLU A 152 12.86 -12.02 -11.50
C GLU A 152 12.98 -12.10 -9.97
N ALA A 153 12.03 -11.53 -9.20
CA ALA A 153 12.12 -11.41 -7.75
C ALA A 153 12.28 -12.78 -7.05
N GLU A 154 11.51 -13.82 -7.45
CA GLU A 154 11.61 -15.18 -6.87
C GLU A 154 13.04 -15.72 -7.00
N ARG A 155 13.61 -15.64 -8.20
CA ARG A 155 14.98 -16.12 -8.46
C ARG A 155 16.04 -15.33 -7.69
N VAL A 156 15.86 -14.01 -7.55
CA VAL A 156 16.77 -13.15 -6.79
C VAL A 156 16.72 -13.49 -5.29
N VAL A 157 15.52 -13.65 -4.73
CA VAL A 157 15.34 -13.99 -3.31
C VAL A 157 15.95 -15.37 -3.00
N GLU A 158 15.77 -16.37 -3.85
CA GLU A 158 16.32 -17.70 -3.63
C GLU A 158 17.84 -17.78 -3.87
N GLU A 159 18.34 -17.25 -4.99
CA GLU A 159 19.74 -17.43 -5.38
C GLU A 159 20.70 -16.42 -4.72
N VAL A 160 20.24 -15.18 -4.46
CA VAL A 160 21.09 -14.14 -3.86
C VAL A 160 20.97 -14.11 -2.33
N LEU A 161 19.74 -14.17 -1.83
CA LEU A 161 19.50 -14.08 -0.39
C LEU A 161 19.49 -15.45 0.30
N ALA A 162 19.41 -16.55 -0.46
CA ALA A 162 19.27 -17.91 0.01
C ALA A 162 18.01 -18.11 0.89
N LEU A 163 16.94 -17.38 0.59
CA LEU A 163 15.66 -17.51 1.28
C LEU A 163 14.69 -18.34 0.42
N PRO A 164 14.29 -19.55 0.85
CA PRO A 164 13.38 -20.38 0.08
C PRO A 164 11.98 -19.75 0.03
N CYS A 165 11.51 -19.41 -1.17
CA CYS A 165 10.27 -18.67 -1.36
C CYS A 165 9.34 -19.23 -2.45
N SER A 166 9.79 -20.19 -3.26
CA SER A 166 9.03 -20.70 -4.42
C SER A 166 7.71 -21.39 -4.06
N GLU A 167 7.59 -21.96 -2.85
CA GLU A 167 6.36 -22.56 -2.35
C GLU A 167 5.29 -21.54 -1.89
N LEU A 168 5.67 -20.28 -1.67
CA LEU A 168 4.72 -19.25 -1.28
C LEU A 168 3.83 -18.88 -2.46
N THR A 169 2.52 -18.84 -2.22
CA THR A 169 1.55 -18.27 -3.14
C THR A 169 1.26 -16.81 -2.77
N PHE A 170 0.65 -16.06 -3.68
CA PHE A 170 0.34 -14.64 -3.43
C PHE A 170 -0.55 -14.47 -2.19
N TYR A 171 -0.19 -13.54 -1.32
CA TYR A 171 -0.81 -13.31 0.00
C TYR A 171 -0.63 -14.50 0.97
N THR A 172 0.54 -15.14 0.93
CA THR A 172 0.99 -16.06 1.99
C THR A 172 2.35 -15.66 2.53
N THR A 173 2.62 -16.11 3.75
CA THR A 173 3.87 -15.84 4.47
C THR A 173 4.44 -17.10 5.07
N LYS A 174 5.67 -17.04 5.49
CA LYS A 174 6.31 -18.01 6.40
C LYS A 174 7.33 -17.33 7.27
N THR A 175 7.71 -18.02 8.35
CA THR A 175 8.85 -17.64 9.17
C THR A 175 10.05 -18.53 8.85
N ILE A 176 11.25 -17.97 8.94
CA ILE A 176 12.52 -18.67 8.73
C ILE A 176 13.45 -18.30 9.90
N ASP A 177 13.98 -19.28 10.60
CA ASP A 177 14.98 -19.04 11.64
C ASP A 177 16.38 -19.02 11.04
N ILE A 178 17.07 -17.89 11.18
CA ILE A 178 18.42 -17.68 10.68
C ILE A 178 19.27 -17.15 11.83
N ASP A 179 20.30 -17.89 12.23
CA ASP A 179 21.22 -17.51 13.31
C ASP A 179 20.53 -17.13 14.64
N GLY A 180 19.36 -17.75 14.92
CA GLY A 180 18.57 -17.51 16.13
C GLY A 180 17.64 -16.28 16.04
N GLU A 181 17.48 -15.71 14.85
CA GLU A 181 16.54 -14.64 14.56
C GLU A 181 15.40 -15.16 13.66
N THR A 182 14.16 -14.86 14.03
CA THR A 182 12.98 -15.21 13.23
C THR A 182 12.74 -14.14 12.17
N ILE A 183 12.85 -14.53 10.92
CA ILE A 183 12.60 -13.68 9.74
C ILE A 183 11.20 -13.97 9.23
N VAL A 184 10.44 -12.93 8.89
CA VAL A 184 9.15 -13.06 8.20
C VAL A 184 9.37 -12.82 6.71
N LEU A 185 8.97 -13.78 5.90
CA LEU A 185 9.03 -13.72 4.44
C LEU A 185 7.63 -13.86 3.87
N SER A 186 7.17 -12.89 3.09
CA SER A 186 5.86 -12.91 2.44
C SER A 186 5.94 -12.76 0.93
N ARG A 187 4.98 -13.35 0.21
CA ARG A 187 4.76 -13.08 -1.21
C ARG A 187 3.67 -12.03 -1.35
N THR A 188 4.08 -10.77 -1.30
CA THR A 188 3.23 -9.59 -1.31
C THR A 188 3.82 -8.54 -2.24
N SER A 189 2.99 -7.64 -2.75
CA SER A 189 3.42 -6.63 -3.71
C SER A 189 2.53 -5.39 -3.67
N TYR A 190 3.17 -4.23 -3.82
CA TYR A 190 2.54 -2.93 -4.02
C TYR A 190 2.88 -2.33 -5.39
N THR A 191 3.38 -3.14 -6.33
CA THR A 191 3.86 -2.69 -7.64
C THR A 191 3.02 -3.20 -8.82
N GLY A 192 2.21 -4.23 -8.57
CA GLY A 192 1.51 -4.95 -9.64
C GLY A 192 2.31 -6.10 -10.25
N GLU A 193 3.61 -6.16 -9.99
CA GLU A 193 4.47 -7.29 -10.37
C GLU A 193 4.54 -8.31 -9.22
N ASP A 194 5.02 -9.51 -9.51
CA ASP A 194 5.34 -10.50 -8.48
C ASP A 194 6.44 -9.98 -7.55
N GLY A 195 6.42 -10.40 -6.29
CA GLY A 195 7.42 -9.92 -5.35
C GLY A 195 7.29 -10.46 -3.95
N PHE A 196 8.30 -10.14 -3.15
CA PHE A 196 8.43 -10.60 -1.77
C PHE A 196 8.77 -9.43 -0.86
N GLU A 197 8.25 -9.49 0.36
CA GLU A 197 8.61 -8.59 1.44
C GLU A 197 9.28 -9.39 2.55
N ILE A 198 10.41 -8.87 3.05
CA ILE A 198 11.30 -9.52 4.00
C ILE A 198 11.42 -8.63 5.21
N TYR A 199 11.07 -9.15 6.38
CA TYR A 199 11.11 -8.47 7.67
C TYR A 199 12.10 -9.17 8.58
N GLY A 200 12.93 -8.41 9.25
CA GLY A 200 13.91 -8.91 10.22
C GLY A 200 14.53 -7.77 11.01
N SER A 201 15.48 -8.07 11.88
CA SER A 201 16.21 -7.01 12.59
C SER A 201 16.91 -6.06 11.63
N HIS A 202 17.19 -4.85 12.08
CA HIS A 202 17.96 -3.87 11.31
C HIS A 202 19.27 -4.46 10.75
N LYS A 203 20.00 -5.24 11.58
CA LYS A 203 21.25 -5.86 11.17
C LYS A 203 21.06 -6.89 10.04
N PHE A 204 20.00 -7.70 10.15
CA PHE A 204 19.65 -8.68 9.12
C PHE A 204 19.31 -7.97 7.79
N ILE A 205 18.43 -7.00 7.83
CA ILE A 205 17.98 -6.26 6.63
C ILE A 205 19.14 -5.51 5.97
N GLN A 206 20.04 -4.92 6.75
CA GLN A 206 21.25 -4.30 6.23
C GLN A 206 22.12 -5.31 5.45
N ALA A 207 22.30 -6.50 6.00
CA ALA A 207 23.06 -7.57 5.33
C ALA A 207 22.39 -8.07 4.05
N GLN A 208 21.02 -8.18 4.03
CA GLN A 208 20.31 -8.58 2.81
C GLN A 208 20.39 -7.48 1.73
N TRP A 209 20.27 -6.22 2.11
CA TRP A 209 20.45 -5.10 1.19
C TRP A 209 21.85 -5.12 0.55
N ASP A 210 22.89 -5.30 1.36
CA ASP A 210 24.28 -5.32 0.87
C ASP A 210 24.47 -6.47 -0.15
N LYS A 211 23.97 -7.69 0.15
CA LYS A 211 23.99 -8.83 -0.78
C LYS A 211 23.27 -8.51 -2.11
N LEU A 212 22.10 -7.87 -2.07
CA LEU A 212 21.35 -7.49 -3.27
C LEU A 212 22.16 -6.50 -4.13
N MET A 213 22.76 -5.50 -3.51
CA MET A 213 23.58 -4.51 -4.22
C MET A 213 24.84 -5.11 -4.81
N GLU A 214 25.58 -5.93 -4.05
CA GLU A 214 26.79 -6.63 -4.51
C GLU A 214 26.49 -7.60 -5.67
N SER A 215 25.34 -8.23 -5.69
CA SER A 215 24.95 -9.18 -6.75
C SER A 215 24.76 -8.52 -8.12
N GLY A 216 24.43 -7.23 -8.17
CA GLY A 216 24.07 -6.51 -9.38
C GLY A 216 22.79 -6.99 -10.07
N ARG A 217 22.03 -7.92 -9.44
CA ARG A 217 20.82 -8.53 -10.01
C ARG A 217 19.52 -7.82 -9.62
N CYS A 218 19.59 -6.86 -8.72
CA CYS A 218 18.46 -6.11 -8.24
C CYS A 218 18.79 -4.62 -8.23
N LYS A 219 17.93 -3.80 -8.80
CA LYS A 219 18.16 -2.35 -8.84
C LYS A 219 17.59 -1.70 -7.58
N PRO A 220 18.33 -0.81 -6.89
CA PRO A 220 17.74 -0.02 -5.82
C PRO A 220 16.70 0.95 -6.40
N CYS A 221 15.54 1.00 -5.80
CA CYS A 221 14.38 1.75 -6.25
C CYS A 221 13.85 2.64 -5.13
N GLY A 222 13.56 3.90 -5.46
CA GLY A 222 13.04 4.87 -4.51
C GLY A 222 11.50 4.95 -4.50
N LEU A 223 10.99 5.76 -3.57
CA LEU A 223 9.54 5.94 -3.40
C LEU A 223 8.87 6.60 -4.61
N GLY A 224 9.63 7.35 -5.44
CA GLY A 224 9.09 7.95 -6.66
C GLY A 224 8.59 6.92 -7.65
N CYS A 225 9.37 5.85 -7.93
CA CYS A 225 8.90 4.79 -8.81
C CYS A 225 7.90 3.84 -8.11
N ARG A 226 7.99 3.65 -6.77
CA ARG A 226 6.98 2.92 -6.01
C ARG A 226 5.60 3.53 -6.21
N ASP A 227 5.49 4.85 -6.19
CA ASP A 227 4.23 5.55 -6.39
C ASP A 227 3.71 5.43 -7.84
N THR A 228 4.58 5.56 -8.84
CA THR A 228 4.15 5.36 -10.24
C THR A 228 3.70 3.91 -10.51
N LEU A 229 4.38 2.92 -9.93
CA LEU A 229 4.05 1.49 -10.07
C LEU A 229 2.68 1.14 -9.45
N ARG A 230 2.46 1.52 -8.17
CA ARG A 230 1.20 1.23 -7.46
C ARG A 230 0.01 1.90 -8.15
N PHE A 231 0.22 3.14 -8.59
CA PHE A 231 -0.81 3.93 -9.24
C PHE A 231 -1.29 3.30 -10.55
N GLU A 232 -0.36 2.83 -11.41
CA GLU A 232 -0.72 2.21 -12.69
C GLU A 232 -1.63 0.99 -12.55
N VAL A 233 -1.53 0.25 -11.44
CA VAL A 233 -2.36 -0.92 -11.15
C VAL A 233 -3.57 -0.61 -10.25
N GLY A 234 -3.79 0.67 -9.95
CA GLY A 234 -4.95 1.16 -9.21
C GLY A 234 -4.94 0.81 -7.73
N LEU A 235 -3.76 0.68 -7.10
CA LEU A 235 -3.64 0.53 -5.65
C LEU A 235 -3.72 1.90 -4.97
N PRO A 236 -4.48 2.03 -3.87
CA PRO A 236 -4.63 3.29 -3.16
C PRO A 236 -3.37 3.66 -2.37
N LEU A 237 -3.27 4.93 -2.02
CA LEU A 237 -2.37 5.44 -1.00
C LEU A 237 -3.20 6.18 0.06
N TYR A 238 -2.97 5.85 1.35
CA TYR A 238 -3.58 6.60 2.44
C TYR A 238 -3.13 8.07 2.42
N GLY A 239 -4.07 8.97 2.55
CA GLY A 239 -3.87 10.40 2.37
C GLY A 239 -4.30 10.92 0.99
N ASP A 240 -4.36 10.03 -0.02
CA ASP A 240 -4.81 10.35 -1.38
C ASP A 240 -6.17 9.71 -1.68
N GLU A 241 -6.25 8.39 -1.82
CA GLU A 241 -7.48 7.66 -2.17
C GLU A 241 -8.26 7.14 -0.95
N LEU A 242 -7.63 7.13 0.22
CA LEU A 242 -8.22 6.77 1.52
C LEU A 242 -7.83 7.81 2.56
N SER A 243 -8.76 8.16 3.43
CA SER A 243 -8.53 9.08 4.55
C SER A 243 -9.67 8.98 5.57
N ALA A 244 -9.62 9.76 6.63
CA ALA A 244 -10.73 9.88 7.58
C ALA A 244 -12.05 10.33 6.91
N ASP A 245 -11.96 11.05 5.79
CA ASP A 245 -13.12 11.57 5.03
C ASP A 245 -13.47 10.67 3.82
N ILE A 246 -12.65 9.69 3.49
CA ILE A 246 -12.84 8.80 2.34
C ILE A 246 -12.98 7.35 2.82
N SER A 247 -14.20 6.82 2.71
CA SER A 247 -14.48 5.44 3.08
C SER A 247 -14.00 4.43 2.02
N PRO A 248 -13.84 3.14 2.37
CA PRO A 248 -13.56 2.09 1.40
C PRO A 248 -14.62 1.97 0.29
N ILE A 249 -15.88 2.28 0.58
CA ILE A 249 -16.96 2.26 -0.43
C ILE A 249 -16.75 3.40 -1.44
N MET A 250 -16.44 4.61 -0.98
CA MET A 250 -16.09 5.74 -1.84
C MET A 250 -14.87 5.43 -2.69
N ALA A 251 -13.85 4.78 -2.10
CA ALA A 251 -12.62 4.38 -2.78
C ALA A 251 -12.79 3.20 -3.76
N GLY A 252 -13.97 2.54 -3.77
CA GLY A 252 -14.23 1.35 -4.59
C GLY A 252 -13.48 0.10 -4.11
N LEU A 253 -13.21 0.02 -2.80
CA LEU A 253 -12.52 -1.08 -2.11
C LEU A 253 -13.47 -1.95 -1.29
N GLY A 254 -14.78 -1.80 -1.49
CA GLY A 254 -15.81 -2.54 -0.75
C GLY A 254 -15.70 -4.07 -0.81
N PHE A 255 -14.93 -4.63 -1.77
CA PHE A 255 -14.63 -6.06 -1.81
C PHE A 255 -13.88 -6.54 -0.56
N PHE A 256 -13.04 -5.67 0.02
CA PHE A 256 -12.25 -5.96 1.23
C PHE A 256 -13.02 -5.67 2.53
N CYS A 257 -14.29 -5.25 2.44
CA CYS A 257 -15.17 -4.99 3.57
C CYS A 257 -16.24 -6.09 3.62
N LYS A 258 -16.07 -7.06 4.53
CA LYS A 258 -16.95 -8.22 4.65
C LYS A 258 -18.17 -7.88 5.52
N LEU A 259 -19.17 -7.25 4.91
CA LEU A 259 -20.39 -6.81 5.60
C LEU A 259 -21.28 -7.95 6.10
N ASP A 260 -21.00 -9.17 5.68
CA ASP A 260 -21.67 -10.40 6.12
C ASP A 260 -21.10 -11.00 7.41
N LYS A 261 -19.90 -10.58 7.84
CA LYS A 261 -19.37 -10.99 9.16
C LYS A 261 -20.17 -10.34 10.30
N GLU A 262 -20.06 -10.88 11.52
CA GLU A 262 -20.90 -10.53 12.66
C GLU A 262 -20.81 -9.03 12.98
N GLU A 263 -19.61 -8.51 13.24
CA GLU A 263 -19.40 -7.08 13.50
C GLU A 263 -17.96 -6.65 13.15
N PHE A 264 -17.79 -5.36 12.93
CA PHE A 264 -16.51 -4.63 12.98
C PHE A 264 -16.81 -3.13 13.06
N ILE A 265 -15.84 -2.36 13.56
CA ILE A 265 -16.00 -0.91 13.69
C ILE A 265 -16.26 -0.26 12.31
N GLY A 266 -17.33 0.54 12.19
CA GLY A 266 -17.74 1.20 10.95
C GLY A 266 -18.61 0.34 10.02
N LYS A 267 -18.95 -0.91 10.38
CA LYS A 267 -19.77 -1.81 9.56
C LYS A 267 -21.12 -1.19 9.17
N GLU A 268 -21.82 -0.61 10.11
CA GLU A 268 -23.17 -0.02 9.89
C GLU A 268 -23.10 1.12 8.88
N ALA A 269 -22.13 2.02 9.03
CA ALA A 269 -21.91 3.12 8.10
C ALA A 269 -21.60 2.63 6.69
N LEU A 270 -20.74 1.60 6.54
CA LEU A 270 -20.47 1.01 5.22
C LEU A 270 -21.68 0.29 4.63
N ALA A 271 -22.48 -0.37 5.45
CA ALA A 271 -23.72 -1.04 5.00
C ALA A 271 -24.72 0.00 4.48
N GLU A 272 -24.88 1.13 5.17
CA GLU A 272 -25.70 2.25 4.73
C GLU A 272 -25.20 2.85 3.41
N GLN A 273 -23.89 3.13 3.30
CA GLN A 273 -23.26 3.62 2.07
C GLN A 273 -23.43 2.67 0.90
N LYS A 274 -23.37 1.35 1.13
CA LYS A 274 -23.60 0.34 0.10
C LYS A 274 -25.06 0.29 -0.36
N ALA A 275 -26.00 0.46 0.56
CA ALA A 275 -27.44 0.43 0.28
C ALA A 275 -27.93 1.69 -0.43
N ASN A 276 -27.51 2.87 0.08
CA ASN A 276 -28.01 4.17 -0.35
C ASN A 276 -27.14 4.87 -1.40
N GLY A 277 -25.91 4.34 -1.63
CA GLY A 277 -24.87 4.99 -2.41
C GLY A 277 -24.09 6.03 -1.60
N VAL A 278 -23.06 6.57 -2.21
CA VAL A 278 -22.16 7.58 -1.63
C VAL A 278 -22.24 8.87 -2.44
N ALA A 279 -22.01 10.02 -1.81
CA ALA A 279 -22.02 11.31 -2.48
C ALA A 279 -20.85 11.47 -3.47
N LYS A 280 -19.68 10.91 -3.14
CA LYS A 280 -18.47 10.97 -3.96
C LYS A 280 -17.87 9.59 -4.18
N LYS A 281 -17.13 9.42 -5.28
CA LYS A 281 -16.40 8.19 -5.61
C LYS A 281 -15.03 8.50 -6.17
N VAL A 282 -14.06 7.64 -5.83
CA VAL A 282 -12.76 7.62 -6.49
C VAL A 282 -12.88 6.86 -7.81
N VAL A 283 -12.58 7.56 -8.91
CA VAL A 283 -12.65 7.04 -10.28
C VAL A 283 -11.29 7.14 -10.97
N GLY A 284 -11.09 6.38 -12.04
CA GLY A 284 -10.00 6.63 -12.99
C GLY A 284 -10.42 7.68 -14.03
N ILE A 285 -9.48 8.50 -14.45
CA ILE A 285 -9.66 9.49 -15.54
C ILE A 285 -8.51 9.30 -16.54
N GLU A 286 -8.85 9.26 -17.84
CA GLU A 286 -7.88 9.35 -18.93
C GLU A 286 -8.04 10.70 -19.63
N LEU A 287 -6.96 11.48 -19.74
CA LEU A 287 -6.94 12.74 -20.49
C LEU A 287 -6.75 12.46 -21.98
N LYS A 288 -7.39 13.26 -22.83
CA LYS A 288 -7.23 13.17 -24.30
C LYS A 288 -5.89 13.73 -24.78
N ASP A 289 -5.27 14.59 -23.98
CA ASP A 289 -3.98 15.24 -24.30
C ASP A 289 -2.86 14.83 -23.32
N LYS A 290 -1.60 15.00 -23.78
CA LYS A 290 -0.43 14.81 -22.92
C LYS A 290 -0.33 15.96 -21.91
N ALA A 291 -0.86 15.75 -20.71
CA ALA A 291 -0.75 16.65 -19.57
C ALA A 291 -0.56 15.82 -18.30
N ILE A 292 -0.03 16.40 -17.23
CA ILE A 292 0.17 15.68 -15.97
C ILE A 292 -0.84 16.20 -14.94
N PRO A 293 -1.91 15.43 -14.66
CA PRO A 293 -2.95 15.80 -13.69
C PRO A 293 -2.47 15.51 -12.26
N ARG A 294 -1.88 16.49 -11.60
CA ARG A 294 -1.34 16.35 -10.24
C ARG A 294 -2.43 16.41 -9.18
N HIS A 295 -2.13 15.88 -7.99
CA HIS A 295 -2.95 15.99 -6.78
C HIS A 295 -3.50 17.42 -6.59
N GLY A 296 -4.77 17.53 -6.19
CA GLY A 296 -5.44 18.79 -5.89
C GLY A 296 -5.91 19.58 -7.12
N TYR A 297 -5.68 19.11 -8.35
CA TYR A 297 -6.26 19.77 -9.53
C TYR A 297 -7.75 19.49 -9.63
N THR A 298 -8.51 20.55 -9.97
CA THR A 298 -9.97 20.49 -10.03
C THR A 298 -10.47 19.68 -11.22
N VAL A 299 -11.41 18.78 -10.94
CA VAL A 299 -12.19 18.09 -11.96
C VAL A 299 -13.49 18.83 -12.20
N LEU A 300 -13.81 19.06 -13.47
CA LEU A 300 -15.01 19.79 -13.91
C LEU A 300 -15.92 18.87 -14.72
N ASN A 301 -17.23 19.11 -14.67
CA ASN A 301 -18.17 18.48 -15.58
C ASN A 301 -18.08 19.08 -17.00
N ALA A 302 -18.85 18.57 -17.94
CA ALA A 302 -18.87 19.07 -19.33
C ALA A 302 -19.25 20.56 -19.44
N ALA A 303 -20.06 21.08 -18.50
CA ALA A 303 -20.44 22.48 -18.42
C ALA A 303 -19.35 23.39 -17.82
N GLY A 304 -18.29 22.82 -17.24
CA GLY A 304 -17.20 23.57 -16.61
C GLY A 304 -17.42 23.86 -15.13
N GLU A 305 -18.34 23.17 -14.48
CA GLU A 305 -18.60 23.29 -13.04
C GLU A 305 -17.74 22.31 -12.26
N PRO A 306 -17.17 22.70 -11.08
CA PRO A 306 -16.38 21.82 -10.24
C PRO A 306 -17.21 20.64 -9.72
N ILE A 307 -16.67 19.41 -9.85
CA ILE A 307 -17.30 18.17 -9.37
C ILE A 307 -16.39 17.33 -8.49
N GLY A 308 -15.15 17.75 -8.27
CA GLY A 308 -14.17 17.05 -7.44
C GLY A 308 -12.74 17.45 -7.74
N GLU A 309 -11.81 16.61 -7.30
CA GLU A 309 -10.37 16.85 -7.43
C GLU A 309 -9.57 15.58 -7.72
N ILE A 310 -8.40 15.76 -8.32
CA ILE A 310 -7.43 14.70 -8.55
C ILE A 310 -6.80 14.29 -7.22
N THR A 311 -6.80 13.00 -6.92
CA THR A 311 -6.08 12.42 -5.78
C THR A 311 -4.65 12.04 -6.16
N THR A 312 -4.46 11.32 -7.26
CA THR A 312 -3.13 10.98 -7.81
C THR A 312 -3.18 11.02 -9.32
N GLY A 313 -2.10 11.46 -9.99
CA GLY A 313 -2.09 11.45 -11.44
C GLY A 313 -0.70 11.62 -12.05
N TYR A 314 -0.50 10.94 -13.17
CA TYR A 314 0.76 10.84 -13.90
C TYR A 314 0.56 10.77 -15.41
N HIS A 315 1.63 11.04 -16.14
CA HIS A 315 1.83 10.46 -17.44
C HIS A 315 2.49 9.10 -17.22
N CYS A 316 1.72 8.02 -17.36
CA CYS A 316 2.13 6.67 -16.99
C CYS A 316 3.25 6.14 -17.89
N ILE A 317 4.24 5.52 -17.24
CA ILE A 317 5.45 5.03 -17.92
C ILE A 317 5.15 3.76 -18.72
N SER A 318 4.35 2.82 -18.14
CA SER A 318 4.08 1.52 -18.79
C SER A 318 3.09 1.63 -19.95
N VAL A 319 2.18 2.61 -19.95
CA VAL A 319 1.08 2.69 -20.93
C VAL A 319 1.10 3.95 -21.80
N ASP A 320 2.06 4.86 -21.59
CA ASP A 320 2.20 6.14 -22.33
C ASP A 320 0.90 6.96 -22.41
N LYS A 321 0.18 7.03 -21.28
CA LYS A 321 -1.10 7.75 -21.16
C LYS A 321 -1.08 8.71 -19.98
N SER A 322 -1.76 9.85 -20.14
CA SER A 322 -2.02 10.77 -19.03
C SER A 322 -3.30 10.38 -18.30
N VAL A 323 -3.14 9.82 -17.12
CA VAL A 323 -4.26 9.28 -16.33
C VAL A 323 -4.19 9.75 -14.88
N ALA A 324 -5.34 9.72 -14.21
CA ALA A 324 -5.47 10.08 -12.81
C ALA A 324 -6.46 9.19 -12.06
N MET A 325 -6.32 9.14 -10.76
CA MET A 325 -7.42 8.84 -9.83
C MET A 325 -7.96 10.17 -9.29
N ALA A 326 -9.26 10.26 -9.11
CA ALA A 326 -9.93 11.47 -8.67
C ALA A 326 -11.14 11.15 -7.79
N LEU A 327 -11.33 11.93 -6.72
CA LEU A 327 -12.53 11.89 -5.90
C LEU A 327 -13.54 12.89 -6.48
N ILE A 328 -14.60 12.39 -7.11
CA ILE A 328 -15.62 13.22 -7.78
C ILE A 328 -17.04 12.90 -7.29
N ASP A 329 -17.97 13.79 -7.54
CA ASP A 329 -19.39 13.56 -7.26
C ASP A 329 -19.88 12.30 -7.96
N ALA A 330 -20.56 11.43 -7.21
CA ALA A 330 -20.95 10.08 -7.67
C ALA A 330 -21.84 10.09 -8.92
N ALA A 331 -22.58 11.18 -9.14
CA ALA A 331 -23.41 11.36 -10.33
C ALA A 331 -22.60 11.31 -11.65
N TYR A 332 -21.32 11.67 -11.62
CA TYR A 332 -20.42 11.67 -12.77
C TYR A 332 -19.47 10.46 -12.82
N ALA A 333 -19.58 9.51 -11.89
CA ALA A 333 -18.63 8.41 -11.74
C ALA A 333 -18.83 7.23 -12.72
N LYS A 334 -19.82 7.30 -13.62
CA LYS A 334 -20.07 6.24 -14.62
C LYS A 334 -18.94 6.20 -15.66
N LEU A 335 -18.52 4.99 -16.04
CA LEU A 335 -17.55 4.81 -17.13
C LEU A 335 -18.01 5.52 -18.40
N ASP A 336 -17.04 6.04 -19.15
CA ASP A 336 -17.23 6.79 -20.40
C ASP A 336 -17.90 8.16 -20.23
N THR A 337 -18.09 8.63 -18.98
CA THR A 337 -18.55 10.00 -18.73
C THR A 337 -17.46 11.00 -19.13
N GLU A 338 -17.80 11.93 -20.01
CA GLU A 338 -16.91 13.03 -20.40
C GLU A 338 -16.82 14.07 -19.27
N LEU A 339 -15.63 14.52 -19.00
CA LEU A 339 -15.30 15.51 -17.98
C LEU A 339 -14.07 16.32 -18.40
N LYS A 340 -13.68 17.28 -17.59
CA LYS A 340 -12.51 18.12 -17.83
C LYS A 340 -11.66 18.21 -16.59
N VAL A 341 -10.35 18.41 -16.76
CA VAL A 341 -9.41 18.65 -15.65
C VAL A 341 -8.75 20.00 -15.84
N GLN A 342 -8.85 20.84 -14.83
CA GLN A 342 -8.19 22.14 -14.83
C GLN A 342 -6.75 21.97 -14.30
N ILE A 343 -5.78 22.09 -15.20
CA ILE A 343 -4.35 22.01 -14.90
C ILE A 343 -3.77 23.42 -15.01
N ARG A 344 -3.51 24.04 -13.86
CA ARG A 344 -3.10 25.45 -13.76
C ARG A 344 -4.14 26.39 -14.43
N LYS A 345 -3.79 27.04 -15.53
CA LYS A 345 -4.68 27.96 -16.28
C LYS A 345 -5.34 27.32 -17.51
N LYS A 346 -5.08 26.03 -17.78
CA LYS A 346 -5.64 25.33 -18.95
C LYS A 346 -6.63 24.26 -18.50
N VAL A 347 -7.59 23.99 -19.34
CA VAL A 347 -8.58 22.92 -19.15
C VAL A 347 -8.35 21.87 -20.22
N PHE A 348 -8.30 20.60 -19.82
CA PHE A 348 -8.06 19.44 -20.66
C PHE A 348 -9.28 18.52 -20.63
N ASP A 349 -9.68 18.03 -21.78
CA ASP A 349 -10.75 17.06 -21.90
C ASP A 349 -10.27 15.68 -21.41
N GLY A 350 -11.16 14.96 -20.76
CA GLY A 350 -10.92 13.63 -20.25
C GLY A 350 -12.18 12.79 -20.20
N VAL A 351 -12.01 11.54 -19.83
CA VAL A 351 -13.11 10.58 -19.72
C VAL A 351 -12.90 9.67 -18.49
N VAL A 352 -14.00 9.30 -17.83
CA VAL A 352 -13.98 8.35 -16.72
C VAL A 352 -13.63 6.96 -17.23
N VAL A 353 -12.60 6.35 -16.67
CA VAL A 353 -12.11 5.01 -16.99
C VAL A 353 -11.99 4.15 -15.74
N LYS A 354 -11.64 2.87 -15.89
CA LYS A 354 -11.29 2.01 -14.75
C LYS A 354 -10.00 2.51 -14.10
N LYS A 355 -9.89 2.43 -12.78
CA LYS A 355 -8.69 2.83 -12.02
C LYS A 355 -7.46 1.96 -12.30
N LYS A 356 -7.64 0.74 -12.79
CA LYS A 356 -6.55 -0.13 -13.20
C LYS A 356 -6.13 0.22 -14.63
N PHE A 357 -5.00 0.94 -14.77
CA PHE A 357 -4.47 1.39 -16.05
C PHE A 357 -3.51 0.38 -16.68
N TYR A 358 -2.86 -0.45 -15.84
CA TYR A 358 -1.93 -1.51 -16.21
C TYR A 358 -2.34 -2.84 -15.58
N ASP A 359 -2.08 -3.97 -16.23
CA ASP A 359 -2.45 -5.29 -15.70
C ASP A 359 -1.48 -5.76 -14.61
N LYS A 360 -2.01 -6.48 -13.63
CA LYS A 360 -1.22 -7.09 -12.54
C LYS A 360 -0.66 -8.43 -12.98
N HIS A 361 0.62 -8.69 -12.66
CA HIS A 361 1.34 -9.90 -13.03
C HIS A 361 1.75 -10.73 -11.81
N TYR A 362 0.86 -10.82 -10.81
CA TYR A 362 1.10 -11.65 -9.64
C TYR A 362 1.12 -13.13 -10.00
N LYS A 363 2.11 -13.86 -9.49
CA LYS A 363 2.14 -15.31 -9.55
C LYS A 363 1.14 -15.85 -8.51
N LYS A 364 0.14 -16.59 -8.97
CA LYS A 364 -0.93 -17.18 -8.14
C LYS A 364 -0.53 -18.54 -7.60
#